data_14ec45d6c6b4340434835ad15055cebe
#
_entry.id   14ec45d6c6b4340434835ad15055cebe
#
_cell.length_a   1.000
_cell.length_b   1.000
_cell.length_c   1.000
_cell.angle_alpha   90.00
_cell.angle_beta   90.00
_cell.angle_gamma   90.00
#
_symmetry.space_group_name_H-M   'P 1'
#
loop_
_entity.id
_entity.type
_entity.pdbx_description
1 polymer ?
#
loop_
_entity_poly.entity_id
_entity_poly.type
_entity_poly.pdbx_seq_one_letter_code
_entity_poly.pdbx_strand_id
1 'polypeptide(L)'
;MKHIAALQKVVTPWSGGLEPTDAELDAIEAEMDVVLAEVELLDALIVLLDRPASEFDARRIRRAHHRVLVARRDAANRAAGAQVSGDAA
;
A
#
# COMPACT_ATOMS: atom_id res chain seq x y z
N MET A 1 -28.18 23.26 -6.71
CA MET A 1 -26.93 24.03 -6.75
C MET A 1 -26.22 24.11 -5.41
N LYS A 2 -26.96 24.47 -4.36
CA LYS A 2 -26.37 24.55 -3.02
C LYS A 2 -25.85 23.22 -2.52
N HIS A 3 -26.44 22.10 -2.93
CA HIS A 3 -26.01 20.77 -2.52
C HIS A 3 -24.63 20.42 -3.04
N ILE A 4 -24.32 20.83 -4.26
CA ILE A 4 -23.02 20.56 -4.86
C ILE A 4 -21.91 21.28 -4.12
N ALA A 5 -22.13 22.53 -3.76
CA ALA A 5 -21.16 23.31 -3.01
C ALA A 5 -20.89 22.70 -1.63
N ALA A 6 -21.95 22.24 -0.95
CA ALA A 6 -21.81 21.59 0.34
C ALA A 6 -21.01 20.28 0.24
N LEU A 7 -21.27 19.51 -0.81
CA LEU A 7 -20.54 18.26 -1.04
C LEU A 7 -19.06 18.51 -1.30
N GLN A 8 -18.74 19.56 -2.05
CA GLN A 8 -17.35 19.91 -2.32
C GLN A 8 -16.60 20.26 -1.03
N LYS A 9 -17.23 20.98 -0.14
CA LYS A 9 -16.61 21.30 1.16
C LYS A 9 -16.35 20.06 1.99
N VAL A 10 -17.25 19.09 1.92
CA VAL A 10 -17.07 17.83 2.66
C VAL A 10 -15.99 16.96 2.04
N VAL A 11 -15.93 16.92 0.69
CA VAL A 11 -15.01 16.05 -0.03
C VAL A 11 -13.57 16.54 0.04
N THR A 12 -13.34 17.84 0.20
CA THR A 12 -12.00 18.39 0.23
C THR A 12 -11.67 19.10 1.55
N PRO A 13 -11.72 18.39 2.69
CA PRO A 13 -11.34 19.01 3.97
C PRO A 13 -9.86 19.36 4.03
N TRP A 14 -9.06 18.77 3.17
CA TRP A 14 -7.63 19.00 3.08
C TRP A 14 -7.24 20.34 2.54
N SER A 15 -8.13 20.98 1.78
CA SER A 15 -7.83 22.23 1.12
C SER A 15 -7.63 23.39 2.08
N GLY A 16 -7.80 23.16 3.38
CA GLY A 16 -7.57 24.15 4.41
C GLY A 16 -6.13 24.31 4.85
N GLY A 17 -5.18 23.76 4.12
CA GLY A 17 -3.77 23.90 4.46
C GLY A 17 -3.21 22.75 5.31
N LEU A 18 -3.97 21.68 5.47
CA LEU A 18 -3.52 20.50 6.21
C LEU A 18 -2.81 19.56 5.27
N GLU A 19 -1.59 19.89 4.92
CA GLU A 19 -0.78 19.00 4.10
C GLU A 19 -0.25 17.86 4.95
N PRO A 20 -0.13 16.65 4.38
CA PRO A 20 0.45 15.53 5.12
C PRO A 20 1.90 15.81 5.49
N THR A 21 2.29 15.35 6.67
CA THR A 21 3.66 15.44 7.12
C THR A 21 4.54 14.46 6.35
N ASP A 22 5.85 14.65 6.43
CA ASP A 22 6.78 13.72 5.81
C ASP A 22 6.61 12.31 6.35
N ALA A 23 6.34 12.18 7.65
CA ALA A 23 6.10 10.87 8.26
C ALA A 23 4.83 10.21 7.71
N GLU A 24 3.78 10.99 7.49
CA GLU A 24 2.54 10.49 6.90
C GLU A 24 2.75 10.06 5.45
N LEU A 25 3.53 10.83 4.69
CA LEU A 25 3.88 10.46 3.31
C LEU A 25 4.70 9.18 3.25
N ASP A 26 5.65 9.02 4.16
CA ASP A 26 6.45 7.79 4.25
C ASP A 26 5.56 6.57 4.57
N ALA A 27 4.60 6.75 5.46
CA ALA A 27 3.65 5.69 5.79
C ALA A 27 2.78 5.31 4.59
N ILE A 28 2.31 6.30 3.83
CA ILE A 28 1.53 6.06 2.61
C ILE A 28 2.37 5.33 1.57
N GLU A 29 3.63 5.74 1.38
CA GLU A 29 4.53 5.07 0.44
C GLU A 29 4.75 3.61 0.82
N ALA A 30 4.94 3.33 2.11
CA ALA A 30 5.10 1.96 2.58
C ALA A 30 3.85 1.12 2.34
N GLU A 31 2.67 1.69 2.56
CA GLU A 31 1.41 1.02 2.26
C GLU A 31 1.24 0.76 0.76
N MET A 32 1.65 1.71 -0.08
CA MET A 32 1.58 1.52 -1.53
C MET A 32 2.49 0.40 -2.01
N ASP A 33 3.67 0.26 -1.44
CA ASP A 33 4.56 -0.85 -1.76
C ASP A 33 3.91 -2.19 -1.45
N VAL A 34 3.22 -2.31 -0.32
CA VAL A 34 2.48 -3.51 0.05
C VAL A 34 1.35 -3.77 -0.93
N VAL A 35 0.57 -2.76 -1.27
CA VAL A 35 -0.56 -2.90 -2.20
C VAL A 35 -0.07 -3.35 -3.57
N LEU A 36 1.00 -2.75 -4.08
CA LEU A 36 1.56 -3.12 -5.38
C LEU A 36 2.07 -4.56 -5.38
N ALA A 37 2.70 -5.00 -4.30
CA ALA A 37 3.15 -6.38 -4.18
C ALA A 37 1.96 -7.35 -4.14
N GLU A 38 0.89 -6.99 -3.44
CA GLU A 38 -0.33 -7.80 -3.38
C GLU A 38 -1.01 -7.89 -4.76
N VAL A 39 -1.05 -6.79 -5.51
CA VAL A 39 -1.58 -6.78 -6.87
C VAL A 39 -0.79 -7.73 -7.77
N GLU A 40 0.54 -7.70 -7.69
CA GLU A 40 1.38 -8.64 -8.45
C GLU A 40 1.07 -10.10 -8.12
N LEU A 41 0.85 -10.38 -6.84
CA LEU A 41 0.49 -11.74 -6.42
C LEU A 41 -0.87 -12.15 -6.99
N LEU A 42 -1.86 -11.26 -6.91
CA LEU A 42 -3.17 -11.54 -7.47
C LEU A 42 -3.11 -11.75 -8.98
N ASP A 43 -2.34 -10.94 -9.70
CA ASP A 43 -2.15 -11.11 -11.14
C ASP A 43 -1.56 -12.49 -11.46
N ALA A 44 -0.60 -12.94 -10.67
CA ALA A 44 -0.02 -14.25 -10.85
C ALA A 44 -1.02 -15.39 -10.60
N LEU A 45 -1.92 -15.20 -9.64
CA LEU A 45 -2.94 -16.18 -9.29
C LEU A 45 -4.08 -16.22 -10.32
N ILE A 46 -4.44 -15.09 -10.90
CA ILE A 46 -5.53 -14.99 -11.88
C ILE A 46 -5.27 -15.88 -13.08
N VAL A 47 -4.02 -15.99 -13.50
CA VAL A 47 -3.64 -16.84 -14.63
C VAL A 47 -4.06 -18.29 -14.41
N LEU A 48 -4.08 -18.75 -13.15
CA LEU A 48 -4.42 -20.13 -12.81
C LEU A 48 -5.91 -20.44 -12.93
N LEU A 49 -6.75 -19.42 -13.10
CA LEU A 49 -8.18 -19.62 -13.27
C LEU A 49 -8.51 -20.19 -14.65
N ASP A 50 -7.67 -19.91 -15.63
CA ASP A 50 -7.93 -20.29 -17.02
C ASP A 50 -7.17 -21.53 -17.47
N ARG A 51 -6.11 -21.91 -16.76
CA ARG A 51 -5.25 -23.02 -17.15
C ARG A 51 -4.53 -23.63 -15.95
N PRO A 52 -4.11 -24.88 -16.06
CA PRO A 52 -3.30 -25.50 -15.01
C PRO A 52 -1.99 -24.75 -14.79
N ALA A 53 -1.49 -24.75 -13.56
CA ALA A 53 -0.25 -24.12 -13.22
C ALA A 53 0.93 -24.83 -13.87
N SER A 54 1.77 -24.08 -14.58
CA SER A 54 3.05 -24.57 -15.05
C SER A 54 4.10 -24.35 -13.95
N GLU A 55 5.28 -24.93 -14.15
CA GLU A 55 6.40 -24.70 -13.24
C GLU A 55 6.81 -23.22 -13.21
N PHE A 56 6.72 -22.56 -14.34
CA PHE A 56 6.97 -21.13 -14.45
C PHE A 56 5.98 -20.34 -13.61
N ASP A 57 4.71 -20.68 -13.68
CA ASP A 57 3.66 -20.05 -12.87
C ASP A 57 3.91 -20.24 -11.38
N ALA A 58 4.29 -21.44 -10.97
CA ALA A 58 4.59 -21.73 -9.58
C ALA A 58 5.76 -20.87 -9.06
N ARG A 59 6.79 -20.68 -9.85
CA ARG A 59 7.91 -19.81 -9.50
C ARG A 59 7.49 -18.36 -9.40
N ARG A 60 6.66 -17.91 -10.34
CA ARG A 60 6.15 -16.54 -10.34
C ARG A 60 5.35 -16.26 -9.06
N ILE A 61 4.48 -17.19 -8.69
CA ILE A 61 3.68 -17.08 -7.48
C ILE A 61 4.56 -17.03 -6.23
N ARG A 62 5.54 -17.91 -6.13
CA ARG A 62 6.46 -17.91 -4.99
C ARG A 62 7.22 -16.60 -4.86
N ARG A 63 7.71 -16.05 -5.98
CA ARG A 63 8.40 -14.77 -5.96
C ARG A 63 7.48 -13.64 -5.57
N ALA A 64 6.26 -13.62 -6.11
CA ALA A 64 5.29 -12.59 -5.80
C ALA A 64 4.88 -12.65 -4.32
N HIS A 65 4.67 -13.86 -3.81
CA HIS A 65 4.35 -14.06 -2.41
C HIS A 65 5.48 -13.58 -1.50
N HIS A 66 6.71 -13.88 -1.87
CA HIS A 66 7.88 -13.41 -1.13
C HIS A 66 7.97 -11.89 -1.10
N ARG A 67 7.69 -11.24 -2.22
CA ARG A 67 7.67 -9.76 -2.29
C ARG A 67 6.63 -9.16 -1.36
N VAL A 68 5.47 -9.78 -1.25
CA VAL A 68 4.43 -9.33 -0.30
C VAL A 68 4.95 -9.39 1.12
N LEU A 69 5.57 -10.50 1.50
CA LEU A 69 6.13 -10.66 2.85
C LEU A 69 7.23 -9.64 3.14
N VAL A 70 8.11 -9.40 2.18
CA VAL A 70 9.18 -8.42 2.33
C VAL A 70 8.59 -7.01 2.45
N ALA A 71 7.63 -6.66 1.61
CA ALA A 71 7.00 -5.34 1.66
C ALA A 71 6.30 -5.10 3.00
N ARG A 72 5.59 -6.10 3.51
CA ARG A 72 4.93 -6.01 4.82
C ARG A 72 5.92 -5.85 5.95
N ARG A 73 7.02 -6.60 5.90
CA ARG A 73 8.08 -6.49 6.91
C ARG A 73 8.71 -5.11 6.88
N ASP A 74 9.02 -4.59 5.69
CA ASP A 74 9.62 -3.28 5.56
C ASP A 74 8.68 -2.18 6.05
N ALA A 75 7.39 -2.29 5.75
CA ALA A 75 6.40 -1.34 6.24
C ALA A 75 6.31 -1.37 7.77
N ALA A 76 6.33 -2.57 8.36
CA ALA A 76 6.31 -2.73 9.81
C ALA A 76 7.56 -2.16 10.45
N ASN A 77 8.73 -2.37 9.83
CA ASN A 77 10.00 -1.84 10.33
C ASN A 77 10.03 -0.32 10.26
N ARG A 78 9.50 0.28 9.20
CA ARG A 78 9.39 1.74 9.09
C ARG A 78 8.48 2.30 10.17
N ALA A 79 7.34 1.65 10.42
CA ALA A 79 6.41 2.07 11.46
C ALA A 79 7.06 1.98 12.84
N ALA A 80 7.78 0.91 13.13
CA ALA A 80 8.49 0.74 14.38
C ALA A 80 9.60 1.78 14.54
N GLY A 81 10.35 2.05 13.47
CA GLY A 81 11.39 3.05 13.48
C GLY A 81 10.84 4.45 13.73
N ALA A 82 9.72 4.78 13.12
CA ALA A 82 9.06 6.07 13.32
C ALA A 82 8.60 6.24 14.77
N GLN A 83 8.07 5.18 15.39
CA GLN A 83 7.67 5.23 16.79
C GLN A 83 8.86 5.43 17.73
N VAL A 84 9.96 4.73 17.48
CA VAL A 84 11.16 4.88 18.28
C VAL A 84 11.71 6.30 18.18
N SER A 85 11.73 6.88 16.99
CA SER A 85 12.17 8.26 16.81
C SER A 85 11.26 9.24 17.54
N GLY A 86 9.94 9.00 17.53
CA GLY A 86 8.98 9.82 18.23
C GLY A 86 9.18 9.73 19.74
N ASP A 87 9.44 8.54 20.26
CA ASP A 87 9.67 8.33 21.70
C ASP A 87 10.98 8.96 22.16
N ALA A 88 11.98 8.98 21.31
CA ALA A 88 13.28 9.56 21.62
C ALA A 88 13.24 11.10 21.65
N ALA A 89 12.28 11.68 20.98
CA ALA A 89 12.11 13.13 20.98
C ALA A 89 11.44 13.62 22.25
#